data_bb713fd53f7f784758bb61dfcd59388c
#
_entry.id   bb713fd53f7f784758bb61dfcd59388c
#
_cell.length_a   1.000
_cell.length_b   1.000
_cell.length_c   1.000
_cell.angle_alpha   90.00
_cell.angle_beta   90.00
_cell.angle_gamma   90.00
#
_symmetry.space_group_name_H-M   'P 1'
#
loop_
_entity.id
_entity.type
_entity.pdbx_description
1 polymer ?
#
loop_
_entity_poly.entity_id
_entity_poly.type
_entity_poly.pdbx_seq_one_letter_code
_entity_poly.pdbx_strand_id
1 'polypeptide(L)'
;MTPPTRIPFPVVDEVSRHCLQEEEPETVHIEVHLPGRLDRSRLRKAFLEALHRHPRILMREAPGGRYRRRYEWELTTEPDVEVVSFPEPGRDALRDARTRALVEAPPLSLSPPIRLEVVEGAGPAEGSEATDLVGLHPLKGRGERRDQPPPGRSQNTTVLFLTINHTALDGPACLRILATAAEIYGGKDNSPTPAPTRPQEPPAPPENAPSNWSRPARVAQGTPENSPGNGLLVTELALPHRPKGSPYTVNDQLMVTTALTIAHWNKEHGQPPRPLRITMPVDDRPRDTTMPIGNGTRLVEVPFAPDELRHGPDDMPAFLRRTAQRTRALKSLTRPQLGHGAGLLTAPVTPVAWRAALTRGLRRAAAPWTSTTLLSNIGRIPYPLDFGEEAGRAHAVWFSAPARMPRGLTVTTASTAGRLHLALRWSRALLSHGDGAHLRDLFEHYLHTTEVAP
;
A
#
# COMPACT_ATOMS: atom_id res chain seq x y z
N MET A 1 36.52 13.19 -13.77
CA MET A 1 35.30 12.55 -13.26
C MET A 1 34.16 12.91 -14.21
N THR A 2 33.49 11.91 -14.78
CA THR A 2 32.32 12.16 -15.62
C THR A 2 31.23 12.78 -14.73
N PRO A 3 30.49 13.82 -15.17
CA PRO A 3 29.40 14.38 -14.38
C PRO A 3 28.33 13.33 -14.14
N PRO A 4 27.68 13.31 -12.96
CA PRO A 4 26.65 12.34 -12.66
C PRO A 4 25.48 12.49 -13.64
N THR A 5 24.89 11.36 -14.03
CA THR A 5 23.73 11.34 -14.91
C THR A 5 22.52 11.91 -14.17
N ARG A 6 21.89 12.94 -14.73
CA ARG A 6 20.69 13.57 -14.18
C ARG A 6 19.50 13.38 -15.11
N ILE A 7 18.36 13.07 -14.54
CA ILE A 7 17.10 12.92 -15.25
C ILE A 7 16.01 13.76 -14.56
N PRO A 8 15.16 14.45 -15.33
CA PRO A 8 14.06 15.22 -14.74
C PRO A 8 13.13 14.34 -13.93
N PHE A 9 12.54 14.87 -12.84
CA PHE A 9 11.47 14.19 -12.16
C PHE A 9 10.29 13.95 -13.12
N PRO A 10 9.72 12.74 -13.14
CA PRO A 10 8.39 12.53 -13.68
C PRO A 10 7.36 13.44 -12.99
N VAL A 11 6.26 13.75 -13.69
CA VAL A 11 5.20 14.62 -13.17
C VAL A 11 4.68 14.14 -11.80
N VAL A 12 4.52 12.82 -11.66
CA VAL A 12 4.02 12.22 -10.41
C VAL A 12 4.98 12.42 -9.25
N ASP A 13 6.29 12.26 -9.49
CA ASP A 13 7.32 12.45 -8.46
C ASP A 13 7.39 13.92 -8.02
N GLU A 14 7.31 14.87 -8.96
CA GLU A 14 7.34 16.30 -8.64
C GLU A 14 6.11 16.73 -7.84
N VAL A 15 4.92 16.30 -8.24
CA VAL A 15 3.67 16.58 -7.49
C VAL A 15 3.71 15.97 -6.09
N SER A 16 4.18 14.74 -5.96
CA SER A 16 4.40 14.10 -4.65
C SER A 16 5.38 14.89 -3.80
N ARG A 17 6.53 15.30 -4.38
CA ARG A 17 7.56 16.11 -3.71
C ARG A 17 7.03 17.45 -3.21
N HIS A 18 6.14 18.11 -3.98
CA HIS A 18 5.49 19.37 -3.56
C HIS A 18 4.55 19.19 -2.38
N CYS A 19 4.03 17.98 -2.17
CA CYS A 19 3.01 17.66 -1.19
C CYS A 19 3.55 16.94 0.05
N LEU A 20 4.85 16.79 0.22
CA LEU A 20 5.44 16.16 1.40
C LEU A 20 5.02 16.88 2.69
N GLN A 21 4.77 16.11 3.73
CA GLN A 21 4.43 16.53 5.08
C GLN A 21 5.34 15.79 6.06
N GLU A 22 5.83 16.45 7.09
CA GLU A 22 6.72 15.85 8.09
C GLU A 22 5.94 14.92 9.03
N GLU A 23 4.72 15.30 9.41
CA GLU A 23 3.89 14.55 10.36
C GLU A 23 3.31 13.25 9.78
N GLU A 24 3.03 13.23 8.47
CA GLU A 24 2.47 12.08 7.76
C GLU A 24 3.36 11.75 6.55
N PRO A 25 4.49 11.07 6.76
CA PRO A 25 5.48 10.83 5.72
C PRO A 25 4.92 9.95 4.59
N GLU A 26 5.35 10.26 3.36
CA GLU A 26 4.96 9.54 2.15
C GLU A 26 5.74 8.22 2.02
N THR A 27 5.44 7.27 2.90
CA THR A 27 6.11 5.97 2.92
C THR A 27 5.19 4.85 2.46
N VAL A 28 5.74 3.95 1.64
CA VAL A 28 5.17 2.62 1.38
C VAL A 28 5.98 1.61 2.17
N HIS A 29 5.33 0.63 2.76
CA HIS A 29 6.01 -0.48 3.44
C HIS A 29 5.71 -1.79 2.72
N ILE A 30 6.71 -2.67 2.68
CA ILE A 30 6.56 -4.06 2.31
C ILE A 30 7.13 -4.90 3.45
N GLU A 31 6.30 -5.75 4.01
CA GLU A 31 6.67 -6.67 5.09
C GLU A 31 6.57 -8.09 4.56
N VAL A 32 7.69 -8.83 4.53
CA VAL A 32 7.80 -10.19 4.00
C VAL A 32 8.22 -11.13 5.11
N HIS A 33 7.39 -12.13 5.41
CA HIS A 33 7.66 -13.13 6.42
C HIS A 33 8.23 -14.41 5.84
N LEU A 34 9.38 -14.81 6.36
CA LEU A 34 10.10 -16.03 5.99
C LEU A 34 10.09 -17.02 7.16
N PRO A 35 9.95 -18.33 6.89
CA PRO A 35 9.92 -19.35 7.94
C PRO A 35 11.28 -19.66 8.56
N GLY A 36 12.38 -19.26 7.92
CA GLY A 36 13.74 -19.55 8.33
C GLY A 36 14.58 -18.31 8.60
N ARG A 37 15.91 -18.51 8.68
CA ARG A 37 16.88 -17.46 8.94
C ARG A 37 17.65 -17.05 7.70
N LEU A 38 18.11 -15.82 7.68
CA LEU A 38 18.95 -15.25 6.64
C LEU A 38 20.38 -15.05 7.17
N ASP A 39 21.39 -15.46 6.38
CA ASP A 39 22.76 -15.03 6.63
C ASP A 39 22.90 -13.55 6.31
N ARG A 40 23.36 -12.79 7.28
CA ARG A 40 23.43 -11.32 7.23
C ARG A 40 24.39 -10.83 6.14
N SER A 41 25.53 -11.46 5.99
CA SER A 41 26.56 -11.05 5.02
C SER A 41 26.14 -11.38 3.60
N ARG A 42 25.57 -12.57 3.40
CA ARG A 42 25.03 -13.03 2.11
C ARG A 42 23.85 -12.16 1.66
N LEU A 43 22.95 -11.77 2.59
CA LEU A 43 21.83 -10.91 2.27
C LEU A 43 22.29 -9.51 1.85
N ARG A 44 23.25 -8.90 2.57
CA ARG A 44 23.81 -7.60 2.17
C ARG A 44 24.38 -7.64 0.74
N LYS A 45 25.16 -8.67 0.43
CA LYS A 45 25.73 -8.85 -0.92
C LYS A 45 24.63 -9.04 -1.98
N ALA A 46 23.67 -9.92 -1.70
CA ALA A 46 22.58 -10.20 -2.63
C ALA A 46 21.70 -8.97 -2.87
N PHE A 47 21.42 -8.19 -1.83
CA PHE A 47 20.63 -6.97 -1.96
C PHE A 47 21.38 -5.88 -2.72
N LEU A 48 22.67 -5.67 -2.44
CA LEU A 48 23.51 -4.73 -3.18
C LEU A 48 23.59 -5.10 -4.68
N GLU A 49 23.81 -6.37 -4.99
CA GLU A 49 23.82 -6.86 -6.37
C GLU A 49 22.43 -6.67 -7.04
N ALA A 50 21.34 -6.84 -6.30
CA ALA A 50 19.99 -6.56 -6.81
C ALA A 50 19.81 -5.08 -7.14
N LEU A 51 20.35 -4.16 -6.32
CA LEU A 51 20.35 -2.73 -6.63
C LEU A 51 21.13 -2.41 -7.92
N HIS A 52 22.30 -3.04 -8.12
CA HIS A 52 23.10 -2.86 -9.34
C HIS A 52 22.40 -3.42 -10.59
N ARG A 53 21.64 -4.53 -10.47
CA ARG A 53 20.82 -5.04 -11.58
C ARG A 53 19.63 -4.13 -11.92
N HIS A 54 19.26 -3.24 -11.01
CA HIS A 54 18.19 -2.27 -11.20
C HIS A 54 18.70 -0.83 -10.98
N PRO A 55 19.64 -0.33 -11.81
CA PRO A 55 20.37 0.92 -11.54
C PRO A 55 19.47 2.15 -11.40
N ARG A 56 18.24 2.10 -11.89
CA ARG A 56 17.25 3.16 -11.72
C ARG A 56 16.83 3.38 -10.26
N ILE A 57 17.05 2.43 -9.36
CA ILE A 57 16.78 2.62 -7.93
C ILE A 57 17.90 3.39 -7.23
N LEU A 58 19.14 3.31 -7.76
CA LEU A 58 20.29 4.07 -7.25
C LEU A 58 20.16 5.52 -7.69
N MET A 59 19.31 6.25 -6.99
CA MET A 59 19.02 7.65 -7.28
C MET A 59 18.80 8.45 -6.02
N ARG A 60 19.11 9.74 -6.11
CA ARG A 60 18.82 10.75 -5.08
C ARG A 60 18.33 12.04 -5.72
N GLU A 61 17.63 12.88 -4.97
CA GLU A 61 17.29 14.22 -5.43
C GLU A 61 18.57 15.03 -5.63
N ALA A 62 18.81 15.50 -6.85
CA ALA A 62 19.98 16.34 -7.14
C ALA A 62 19.95 17.62 -6.30
N PRO A 63 21.09 18.04 -5.71
CA PRO A 63 21.15 19.28 -4.97
C PRO A 63 20.78 20.47 -5.85
N GLY A 64 20.07 21.45 -5.30
CA GLY A 64 19.66 22.63 -6.05
C GLY A 64 18.97 23.66 -5.17
N GLY A 65 19.12 24.93 -5.53
CA GLY A 65 18.52 26.05 -4.83
C GLY A 65 17.01 26.16 -5.07
N ARG A 66 16.33 26.98 -4.23
CA ARG A 66 14.89 27.24 -4.32
C ARG A 66 14.41 27.88 -5.64
N TYR A 67 15.34 28.48 -6.40
CA TYR A 67 15.06 29.08 -7.71
C TYR A 67 15.30 28.16 -8.88
N ARG A 68 15.66 26.87 -8.63
CA ARG A 68 15.77 25.88 -9.71
C ARG A 68 14.44 25.77 -10.46
N ARG A 69 14.51 25.48 -11.74
CA ARG A 69 13.32 25.34 -12.60
C ARG A 69 12.84 23.90 -12.71
N ARG A 70 13.66 22.92 -12.27
CA ARG A 70 13.32 21.48 -12.31
C ARG A 70 13.87 20.78 -11.08
N TYR A 71 13.14 19.76 -10.64
CA TYR A 71 13.72 18.71 -9.82
C TYR A 71 14.36 17.67 -10.74
N GLU A 72 15.45 17.09 -10.32
CA GLU A 72 16.17 16.05 -11.05
C GLU A 72 16.59 14.94 -10.11
N TRP A 73 16.45 13.71 -10.59
CA TRP A 73 17.09 12.55 -9.99
C TRP A 73 18.54 12.50 -10.47
N GLU A 74 19.47 12.42 -9.55
CA GLU A 74 20.88 12.14 -9.81
C GLU A 74 21.09 10.65 -9.61
N LEU A 75 21.50 9.95 -10.68
CA LEU A 75 21.80 8.51 -10.61
C LEU A 75 23.19 8.32 -10.02
N THR A 76 23.30 7.41 -9.07
CA THR A 76 24.56 7.00 -8.44
C THR A 76 24.96 5.61 -8.90
N THR A 77 26.24 5.28 -8.79
CA THR A 77 26.74 3.93 -9.06
C THR A 77 26.69 3.03 -7.84
N GLU A 78 26.73 3.64 -6.65
CA GLU A 78 26.72 2.96 -5.36
C GLU A 78 25.72 3.62 -4.41
N PRO A 79 25.22 2.91 -3.41
CA PRO A 79 24.43 3.50 -2.32
C PRO A 79 25.24 4.52 -1.53
N ASP A 80 24.61 5.64 -1.14
CA ASP A 80 25.23 6.64 -0.25
C ASP A 80 25.24 6.16 1.23
N VAL A 81 24.38 5.18 1.56
CA VAL A 81 24.19 4.66 2.93
C VAL A 81 24.05 3.16 2.92
N GLU A 82 24.29 2.52 4.06
CA GLU A 82 23.95 1.11 4.22
C GLU A 82 22.43 0.91 4.19
N VAL A 83 21.95 0.19 3.18
CA VAL A 83 20.51 0.01 2.94
C VAL A 83 19.90 -1.09 3.80
N VAL A 84 20.70 -2.12 4.14
CA VAL A 84 20.26 -3.29 4.90
C VAL A 84 20.74 -3.21 6.34
N SER A 85 19.82 -3.12 7.28
CA SER A 85 20.10 -3.08 8.71
C SER A 85 19.52 -4.29 9.44
N PHE A 86 20.10 -4.62 10.58
CA PHE A 86 19.69 -5.73 11.43
C PHE A 86 19.45 -5.18 12.84
N PRO A 87 18.23 -4.73 13.15
CA PRO A 87 17.87 -4.29 14.50
C PRO A 87 18.14 -5.39 15.52
N GLU A 88 18.39 -4.99 16.78
CA GLU A 88 18.54 -5.93 17.87
C GLU A 88 17.30 -6.83 17.98
N PRO A 89 17.49 -8.16 18.06
CA PRO A 89 16.38 -9.09 18.24
C PRO A 89 15.62 -8.82 19.53
N GLY A 90 14.29 -8.82 19.46
CA GLY A 90 13.46 -8.59 20.62
C GLY A 90 11.99 -8.80 20.32
N ARG A 91 11.20 -8.98 21.38
CA ARG A 91 9.75 -9.18 21.28
C ARG A 91 9.07 -8.03 20.50
N ASP A 92 9.58 -6.82 20.66
CA ASP A 92 8.99 -5.60 20.09
C ASP A 92 9.66 -5.13 18.79
N ALA A 93 10.70 -5.84 18.34
CA ALA A 93 11.53 -5.41 17.21
C ALA A 93 10.71 -5.15 15.92
N LEU A 94 9.70 -5.98 15.63
CA LEU A 94 8.81 -5.79 14.48
C LEU A 94 7.89 -4.58 14.68
N ARG A 95 7.33 -4.41 15.88
CA ARG A 95 6.53 -3.24 16.22
C ARG A 95 7.33 -1.95 16.06
N ASP A 96 8.58 -1.97 16.51
CA ASP A 96 9.48 -0.82 16.45
C ASP A 96 9.88 -0.51 14.99
N ALA A 97 10.11 -1.53 14.16
CA ALA A 97 10.33 -1.35 12.71
C ALA A 97 9.10 -0.71 12.03
N ARG A 98 7.90 -1.20 12.32
CA ARG A 98 6.65 -0.61 11.83
C ARG A 98 6.50 0.85 12.29
N THR A 99 6.80 1.15 13.55
CA THR A 99 6.74 2.52 14.09
C THR A 99 7.72 3.44 13.38
N ARG A 100 8.99 3.04 13.22
CA ARG A 100 9.97 3.83 12.47
C ARG A 100 9.51 4.11 11.05
N ALA A 101 8.97 3.11 10.37
CA ALA A 101 8.48 3.27 9.01
C ALA A 101 7.29 4.24 8.89
N LEU A 102 6.47 4.39 9.93
CA LEU A 102 5.36 5.34 9.95
C LEU A 102 5.79 6.78 10.20
N VAL A 103 6.93 7.00 10.85
CA VAL A 103 7.41 8.35 11.22
C VAL A 103 8.60 8.82 10.40
N GLU A 104 9.39 7.91 9.80
CA GLU A 104 10.64 8.23 9.10
C GLU A 104 10.61 7.73 7.65
N ALA A 105 10.53 8.65 6.71
CA ALA A 105 10.77 8.32 5.30
C ALA A 105 12.29 8.29 5.02
N PRO A 106 12.78 7.29 4.25
CA PRO A 106 14.14 7.35 3.71
C PRO A 106 14.35 8.67 2.97
N PRO A 107 15.43 9.44 3.25
CA PRO A 107 15.60 10.78 2.71
C PRO A 107 15.82 10.73 1.20
N LEU A 108 15.16 11.64 0.46
CA LEU A 108 15.37 11.77 -1.00
C LEU A 108 16.77 12.26 -1.38
N SER A 109 17.49 12.88 -0.43
CA SER A 109 18.85 13.37 -0.64
C SER A 109 19.92 12.30 -0.60
N LEU A 110 19.58 11.05 -0.26
CA LEU A 110 20.48 9.89 -0.21
C LEU A 110 19.99 8.79 -1.16
N SER A 111 20.95 8.12 -1.78
CA SER A 111 20.71 7.00 -2.69
C SER A 111 20.91 5.65 -1.97
N PRO A 112 20.01 4.68 -2.15
CA PRO A 112 18.67 4.80 -2.71
C PRO A 112 17.65 5.28 -1.66
N PRO A 113 16.49 5.81 -2.06
CA PRO A 113 15.47 6.30 -1.12
C PRO A 113 14.62 5.15 -0.53
N ILE A 114 15.30 4.12 -0.04
CA ILE A 114 14.70 2.93 0.62
C ILE A 114 15.55 2.51 1.83
N ARG A 115 14.95 1.73 2.73
CA ARG A 115 15.60 1.10 3.88
C ARG A 115 15.04 -0.30 4.07
N LEU A 116 15.91 -1.30 4.19
CA LEU A 116 15.55 -2.68 4.50
C LEU A 116 16.00 -3.01 5.94
N GLU A 117 15.06 -3.32 6.82
CA GLU A 117 15.29 -3.80 8.16
C GLU A 117 15.00 -5.31 8.21
N VAL A 118 15.93 -6.08 8.75
CA VAL A 118 15.81 -7.54 8.88
C VAL A 118 15.55 -7.85 10.35
N VAL A 119 14.31 -8.18 10.69
CA VAL A 119 13.88 -8.48 12.06
C VAL A 119 13.91 -9.98 12.27
N GLU A 120 14.75 -10.45 13.18
CA GLU A 120 14.91 -11.86 13.54
C GLU A 120 14.10 -12.19 14.81
N GLY A 121 13.58 -13.41 14.90
CA GLY A 121 12.85 -13.88 16.08
C GLY A 121 11.49 -13.20 16.28
N ALA A 122 10.95 -12.54 15.24
CA ALA A 122 9.56 -12.12 15.25
C ALA A 122 8.72 -13.40 15.39
N GLY A 123 7.99 -13.54 16.51
CA GLY A 123 7.05 -14.65 16.69
C GLY A 123 6.06 -14.73 15.51
N PRO A 124 5.31 -15.86 15.38
CA PRO A 124 4.26 -15.94 14.38
C PRO A 124 3.40 -14.68 14.51
N ALA A 125 2.96 -14.12 13.38
CA ALA A 125 2.01 -13.02 13.40
C ALA A 125 0.80 -13.52 14.19
N GLU A 126 0.73 -13.15 15.48
CA GLU A 126 -0.38 -13.52 16.32
C GLU A 126 -1.61 -12.89 15.67
N GLY A 127 -2.53 -13.75 15.20
CA GLY A 127 -3.82 -13.32 14.75
C GLY A 127 -4.46 -12.53 15.88
N SER A 128 -4.72 -11.25 15.62
CA SER A 128 -5.66 -10.45 16.37
C SER A 128 -5.44 -10.35 17.88
N GLU A 129 -4.32 -9.78 18.31
CA GLU A 129 -4.33 -9.01 19.54
C GLU A 129 -3.83 -7.60 19.24
N ALA A 130 -4.73 -6.64 19.40
CA ALA A 130 -4.45 -5.21 19.35
C ALA A 130 -3.35 -4.92 20.37
N THR A 131 -2.15 -4.62 19.89
CA THR A 131 -1.03 -4.25 20.79
C THR A 131 -1.32 -2.88 21.33
N ASP A 132 -1.86 -2.81 22.54
CA ASP A 132 -2.04 -1.60 23.34
C ASP A 132 -0.71 -0.88 23.49
N LEU A 133 -0.56 0.22 22.79
CA LEU A 133 0.44 1.26 23.08
C LEU A 133 -0.22 2.29 24.00
N VAL A 134 -0.37 1.98 25.28
CA VAL A 134 -0.41 2.84 26.47
C VAL A 134 -1.17 2.11 27.57
N GLY A 135 -0.53 1.96 28.74
CA GLY A 135 -1.01 1.14 29.84
C GLY A 135 -2.41 1.49 30.35
N LEU A 136 -3.22 0.44 30.46
CA LEU A 136 -4.33 0.34 31.42
C LEU A 136 -4.48 -1.12 31.86
N HIS A 137 -4.70 -1.31 33.14
CA HIS A 137 -4.76 -2.59 33.84
C HIS A 137 -5.76 -3.61 33.26
N PRO A 138 -5.48 -4.92 33.36
CA PRO A 138 -6.36 -5.96 32.84
C PRO A 138 -7.59 -6.17 33.74
N LEU A 139 -8.77 -6.11 33.16
CA LEU A 139 -9.99 -6.64 33.76
C LEU A 139 -10.01 -8.16 33.60
N LYS A 140 -10.02 -8.89 34.72
CA LYS A 140 -10.14 -10.34 34.79
C LYS A 140 -11.48 -10.83 34.22
N GLY A 141 -11.42 -11.53 33.07
CA GLY A 141 -12.52 -12.34 32.54
C GLY A 141 -12.14 -13.82 32.54
N ARG A 142 -13.05 -14.65 33.03
CA ARG A 142 -12.91 -16.09 33.26
C ARG A 142 -12.67 -16.90 32.00
N GLY A 143 -11.79 -17.89 32.11
CA GLY A 143 -11.24 -18.73 31.08
C GLY A 143 -12.19 -19.71 30.39
N GLU A 144 -11.84 -19.97 29.14
CA GLU A 144 -12.00 -21.24 28.46
C GLU A 144 -10.64 -21.69 27.95
N ARG A 145 -10.26 -22.92 28.32
CA ARG A 145 -9.01 -23.55 27.87
C ARG A 145 -9.16 -23.84 26.38
N ARG A 146 -8.45 -23.07 25.53
CA ARG A 146 -8.15 -23.47 24.17
C ARG A 146 -6.84 -24.25 24.16
N ASP A 147 -6.84 -25.39 23.51
CA ASP A 147 -5.70 -26.26 23.33
C ASP A 147 -4.47 -25.48 22.84
N GLN A 148 -3.39 -25.56 23.63
CA GLN A 148 -2.10 -24.98 23.26
C GLN A 148 -1.57 -25.71 22.01
N PRO A 149 -1.12 -24.98 21.00
CA PRO A 149 -0.38 -25.60 19.90
C PRO A 149 0.94 -26.18 20.46
N PRO A 150 1.47 -27.24 19.84
CA PRO A 150 2.65 -27.94 20.35
C PRO A 150 3.86 -26.99 20.42
N PRO A 151 4.65 -27.03 21.50
CA PRO A 151 5.83 -26.22 21.66
C PRO A 151 6.91 -26.69 20.67
N GLY A 152 7.34 -25.84 19.71
CA GLY A 152 8.47 -26.21 18.89
C GLY A 152 8.72 -25.45 17.57
N ARG A 153 7.94 -24.43 17.18
CA ARG A 153 8.15 -23.75 15.88
C ARG A 153 8.42 -22.24 15.92
N SER A 154 8.66 -21.62 17.07
CA SER A 154 8.59 -20.16 17.18
C SER A 154 9.94 -19.40 17.20
N GLN A 155 11.10 -20.04 17.00
CA GLN A 155 12.39 -19.34 17.20
C GLN A 155 13.17 -18.93 15.95
N ASN A 156 12.74 -19.30 14.75
CA ASN A 156 13.55 -19.13 13.53
C ASN A 156 12.91 -18.29 12.42
N THR A 157 11.89 -17.50 12.72
CA THR A 157 11.25 -16.66 11.70
C THR A 157 12.00 -15.36 11.48
N THR A 158 12.08 -14.93 10.22
CA THR A 158 12.67 -13.64 9.82
C THR A 158 11.64 -12.81 9.09
N VAL A 159 11.61 -11.52 9.40
CA VAL A 159 10.78 -10.54 8.68
C VAL A 159 11.69 -9.56 7.95
N LEU A 160 11.53 -9.46 6.64
CA LEU A 160 12.11 -8.40 5.83
C LEU A 160 11.14 -7.23 5.80
N PHE A 161 11.55 -6.10 6.35
CA PHE A 161 10.74 -4.89 6.43
C PHE A 161 11.34 -3.79 5.55
N LEU A 162 10.79 -3.59 4.36
CA LEU A 162 11.25 -2.58 3.41
C LEU A 162 10.42 -1.30 3.52
N THR A 163 11.05 -0.20 3.89
CA THR A 163 10.47 1.14 3.88
C THR A 163 10.93 1.89 2.63
N ILE A 164 9.99 2.52 1.93
CA ILE A 164 10.18 3.16 0.62
C ILE A 164 9.70 4.60 0.71
N ASN A 165 10.48 5.57 0.22
CA ASN A 165 9.97 6.91 -0.03
C ASN A 165 9.12 6.90 -1.30
N HIS A 166 7.80 7.04 -1.14
CA HIS A 166 6.84 6.92 -2.25
C HIS A 166 6.93 8.06 -3.28
N THR A 167 7.63 9.15 -2.98
CA THR A 167 7.94 10.17 -3.98
C THR A 167 8.79 9.61 -5.12
N ALA A 168 9.66 8.65 -4.82
CA ALA A 168 10.62 8.09 -5.77
C ALA A 168 10.15 6.78 -6.42
N LEU A 169 9.48 5.92 -5.64
CA LEU A 169 9.22 4.52 -5.98
C LEU A 169 7.85 4.06 -5.49
N ASP A 170 7.27 3.11 -6.20
CA ASP A 170 6.07 2.39 -5.76
C ASP A 170 6.37 0.97 -5.25
N GLY A 171 5.36 0.37 -4.60
CA GLY A 171 5.47 -0.97 -4.02
C GLY A 171 5.83 -2.06 -5.04
N PRO A 172 5.17 -2.15 -6.21
CA PRO A 172 5.50 -3.15 -7.23
C PRO A 172 6.95 -3.09 -7.72
N ALA A 173 7.51 -1.89 -7.92
CA ALA A 173 8.91 -1.72 -8.30
C ALA A 173 9.87 -2.29 -7.25
N CYS A 174 9.61 -1.99 -5.98
CA CYS A 174 10.45 -2.46 -4.88
C CYS A 174 10.26 -3.96 -4.60
N LEU A 175 9.05 -4.50 -4.82
CA LEU A 175 8.84 -5.95 -4.74
C LEU A 175 9.68 -6.72 -5.76
N ARG A 176 9.84 -6.18 -6.96
CA ARG A 176 10.72 -6.76 -7.97
C ARG A 176 12.18 -6.80 -7.53
N ILE A 177 12.65 -5.73 -6.87
CA ILE A 177 14.01 -5.69 -6.34
C ILE A 177 14.20 -6.75 -5.26
N LEU A 178 13.22 -6.92 -4.36
CA LEU A 178 13.23 -8.00 -3.37
C LEU A 178 13.26 -9.39 -4.02
N ALA A 179 12.51 -9.59 -5.12
CA ALA A 179 12.53 -10.86 -5.86
C ALA A 179 13.91 -11.12 -6.49
N THR A 180 14.55 -10.11 -7.07
CA THR A 180 15.92 -10.21 -7.58
C THR A 180 16.92 -10.52 -6.45
N ALA A 181 16.77 -9.89 -5.30
CA ALA A 181 17.63 -10.19 -4.14
C ALA A 181 17.41 -11.62 -3.62
N ALA A 182 16.16 -12.12 -3.61
CA ALA A 182 15.84 -13.49 -3.26
C ALA A 182 16.48 -14.50 -4.22
N GLU A 183 16.42 -14.22 -5.53
CA GLU A 183 17.05 -15.04 -6.56
C GLU A 183 18.57 -15.13 -6.37
N ILE A 184 19.24 -13.98 -6.17
CA ILE A 184 20.69 -13.93 -5.95
C ILE A 184 21.06 -14.62 -4.64
N TYR A 185 20.29 -14.40 -3.59
CA TYR A 185 20.53 -15.01 -2.28
C TYR A 185 20.31 -16.52 -2.31
N GLY A 186 19.16 -16.98 -2.78
CA GLY A 186 18.72 -18.37 -2.70
C GLY A 186 19.15 -19.25 -3.88
N GLY A 187 19.53 -18.65 -5.02
CA GLY A 187 19.80 -19.36 -6.26
C GLY A 187 18.58 -20.07 -6.84
N LYS A 188 17.37 -19.68 -6.42
CA LYS A 188 16.10 -20.22 -6.91
C LYS A 188 15.47 -19.26 -7.91
N ASP A 189 14.72 -19.78 -8.87
CA ASP A 189 13.96 -18.95 -9.81
C ASP A 189 12.87 -18.14 -9.07
N ASN A 190 13.01 -16.84 -9.09
CA ASN A 190 12.05 -15.88 -8.55
C ASN A 190 11.34 -15.09 -9.66
N SER A 191 11.31 -15.61 -10.89
CA SER A 191 10.58 -15.00 -12.00
C SER A 191 9.11 -14.86 -11.69
N PRO A 192 8.46 -13.78 -12.19
CA PRO A 192 7.06 -13.53 -11.91
C PRO A 192 6.15 -14.55 -12.59
N THR A 193 5.18 -15.06 -11.84
CA THR A 193 4.12 -15.90 -12.42
C THR A 193 3.29 -15.07 -13.40
N PRO A 194 3.08 -15.52 -14.64
CA PRO A 194 2.25 -14.80 -15.60
C PRO A 194 0.87 -14.49 -15.05
N ALA A 195 0.38 -13.29 -15.33
CA ALA A 195 -0.98 -12.92 -14.97
C ALA A 195 -1.97 -13.82 -15.75
N PRO A 196 -3.05 -14.28 -15.11
CA PRO A 196 -4.05 -15.09 -15.81
C PRO A 196 -4.64 -14.29 -16.98
N THR A 197 -4.57 -14.86 -18.19
CA THR A 197 -5.16 -14.29 -19.39
C THR A 197 -6.69 -14.28 -19.22
N ARG A 198 -7.29 -13.09 -19.30
CA ARG A 198 -8.74 -12.93 -19.27
C ARG A 198 -9.25 -12.65 -20.68
N PRO A 199 -10.40 -13.22 -21.06
CA PRO A 199 -11.09 -12.78 -22.27
C PRO A 199 -11.37 -11.28 -22.15
N GLN A 200 -10.99 -10.51 -23.16
CA GLN A 200 -11.34 -9.10 -23.26
C GLN A 200 -12.80 -9.01 -23.72
N GLU A 201 -13.71 -8.92 -22.76
CA GLU A 201 -15.07 -8.46 -23.10
C GLU A 201 -15.03 -6.94 -23.33
N PRO A 202 -15.68 -6.43 -24.38
CA PRO A 202 -15.79 -4.99 -24.57
C PRO A 202 -16.43 -4.35 -23.34
N PRO A 203 -15.90 -3.21 -22.87
CA PRO A 203 -16.45 -2.53 -21.70
C PRO A 203 -17.87 -2.05 -22.02
N ALA A 204 -18.85 -2.53 -21.25
CA ALA A 204 -20.17 -1.93 -21.28
C ALA A 204 -20.09 -0.48 -20.77
N PRO A 205 -20.83 0.46 -21.39
CA PRO A 205 -20.88 1.83 -20.90
C PRO A 205 -21.34 1.84 -19.44
N PRO A 206 -20.73 2.66 -18.55
CA PRO A 206 -21.11 2.71 -17.15
C PRO A 206 -22.52 3.26 -17.01
N GLU A 207 -23.46 2.42 -16.57
CA GLU A 207 -24.80 2.86 -16.21
C GLU A 207 -24.72 3.73 -14.94
N ASN A 208 -25.28 4.95 -15.01
CA ASN A 208 -25.61 5.85 -13.88
C ASN A 208 -24.54 6.01 -12.78
N ALA A 209 -23.29 6.18 -13.15
CA ALA A 209 -22.26 6.54 -12.17
C ALA A 209 -22.56 7.94 -11.57
N PRO A 210 -22.44 8.13 -10.24
CA PRO A 210 -22.59 9.45 -9.62
C PRO A 210 -21.67 10.48 -10.29
N SER A 211 -22.15 11.70 -10.46
CA SER A 211 -21.39 12.79 -11.06
C SER A 211 -20.08 13.02 -10.30
N ASN A 212 -18.96 13.18 -11.01
CA ASN A 212 -17.66 13.54 -10.43
C ASN A 212 -17.66 14.93 -9.75
N TRP A 213 -18.68 15.75 -9.99
CA TRP A 213 -18.86 17.06 -9.37
C TRP A 213 -19.49 17.00 -7.97
N SER A 214 -20.14 15.88 -7.61
CA SER A 214 -20.64 15.72 -6.25
C SER A 214 -19.48 15.53 -5.27
N ARG A 215 -19.53 16.21 -4.12
CA ARG A 215 -18.54 16.03 -3.05
C ARG A 215 -18.75 14.65 -2.43
N PRO A 216 -17.72 13.76 -2.43
CA PRO A 216 -17.87 12.45 -1.80
C PRO A 216 -17.94 12.59 -0.28
N ALA A 217 -18.54 11.59 0.37
CA ALA A 217 -18.44 11.45 1.81
C ALA A 217 -16.97 11.31 2.23
N ARG A 218 -16.66 11.77 3.43
CA ARG A 218 -15.42 11.48 4.13
C ARG A 218 -15.60 10.23 4.98
N VAL A 219 -14.51 9.61 5.36
CA VAL A 219 -14.53 8.69 6.51
C VAL A 219 -14.88 9.53 7.72
N ALA A 220 -15.91 9.12 8.46
CA ALA A 220 -16.34 9.85 9.66
C ALA A 220 -15.19 9.86 10.69
N GLN A 221 -15.08 10.98 11.40
CA GLN A 221 -14.14 11.08 12.49
C GLN A 221 -14.58 10.17 13.64
N GLY A 222 -13.67 9.30 14.06
CA GLY A 222 -13.81 8.48 15.25
C GLY A 222 -13.24 9.21 16.47
N THR A 223 -12.37 8.53 17.20
CA THR A 223 -11.65 9.07 18.37
C THR A 223 -10.23 9.45 17.97
N PRO A 224 -9.94 10.74 17.65
CA PRO A 224 -8.58 11.14 17.28
C PRO A 224 -7.58 10.94 18.41
N GLU A 225 -6.36 10.58 18.05
CA GLU A 225 -5.25 10.52 19.00
C GLU A 225 -4.53 11.88 19.10
N ASN A 226 -4.01 12.19 20.27
CA ASN A 226 -3.29 13.45 20.51
C ASN A 226 -1.92 13.53 19.82
N SER A 227 -1.34 12.38 19.45
CA SER A 227 -0.04 12.31 18.77
C SER A 227 -0.24 12.38 17.25
N PRO A 228 0.56 13.21 16.53
CA PRO A 228 0.48 13.28 15.08
C PRO A 228 0.96 11.98 14.41
N GLY A 229 0.74 11.85 13.10
CA GLY A 229 1.23 10.75 12.29
C GLY A 229 0.17 9.71 11.97
N ASN A 230 0.62 8.53 11.60
CA ASN A 230 -0.25 7.45 11.18
C ASN A 230 -0.33 6.31 12.20
N GLY A 231 -1.52 5.69 12.29
CA GLY A 231 -1.73 4.36 12.86
C GLY A 231 -1.68 3.30 11.78
N LEU A 232 -1.34 2.07 12.15
CA LEU A 232 -1.28 0.91 11.26
C LEU A 232 -1.80 -0.32 11.99
N LEU A 233 -2.66 -1.07 11.31
CA LEU A 233 -3.09 -2.40 11.71
C LEU A 233 -2.87 -3.34 10.53
N VAL A 234 -2.25 -4.48 10.77
CA VAL A 234 -2.09 -5.56 9.79
C VAL A 234 -2.77 -6.82 10.31
N THR A 235 -3.42 -7.54 9.41
CA THR A 235 -4.09 -8.81 9.75
C THR A 235 -4.07 -9.75 8.56
N GLU A 236 -4.20 -11.04 8.85
CA GLU A 236 -4.36 -12.10 7.86
C GLU A 236 -5.81 -12.58 7.88
N LEU A 237 -6.44 -12.63 6.71
CA LEU A 237 -7.82 -13.06 6.51
C LEU A 237 -7.88 -14.25 5.55
N ALA A 238 -8.99 -14.95 5.53
CA ALA A 238 -9.29 -15.90 4.47
C ALA A 238 -9.42 -15.17 3.14
N LEU A 239 -8.90 -15.77 2.06
CA LEU A 239 -9.18 -15.27 0.72
C LEU A 239 -10.67 -15.47 0.41
N PRO A 240 -11.41 -14.42 -0.01
CA PRO A 240 -12.85 -14.55 -0.20
C PRO A 240 -13.17 -15.57 -1.28
N HIS A 241 -14.14 -16.43 -0.99
CA HIS A 241 -14.60 -17.41 -1.97
C HIS A 241 -15.24 -16.70 -3.18
N ARG A 242 -14.92 -17.20 -4.34
CA ARG A 242 -15.47 -16.73 -5.62
C ARG A 242 -15.79 -17.94 -6.50
N PRO A 243 -17.06 -18.19 -6.85
CA PRO A 243 -17.44 -19.27 -7.75
C PRO A 243 -16.69 -19.17 -9.08
N LYS A 244 -16.30 -20.31 -9.65
CA LYS A 244 -15.65 -20.38 -10.96
C LYS A 244 -16.58 -19.80 -12.03
N GLY A 245 -16.07 -18.92 -12.91
CA GLY A 245 -16.88 -18.26 -13.94
C GLY A 245 -17.60 -17.00 -13.50
N SER A 246 -17.47 -16.58 -12.22
CA SER A 246 -18.09 -15.32 -11.74
C SER A 246 -17.69 -14.12 -12.62
N PRO A 247 -18.64 -13.21 -12.94
CA PRO A 247 -18.40 -12.03 -13.77
C PRO A 247 -17.61 -10.93 -13.03
N TYR A 248 -17.28 -11.13 -11.77
CA TYR A 248 -16.51 -10.23 -10.91
C TYR A 248 -15.21 -10.89 -10.44
N THR A 249 -14.33 -10.11 -9.83
CA THR A 249 -13.01 -10.54 -9.35
C THR A 249 -12.88 -10.33 -7.84
N VAL A 250 -11.86 -10.91 -7.21
CA VAL A 250 -11.52 -10.60 -5.82
C VAL A 250 -11.32 -9.09 -5.62
N ASN A 251 -10.74 -8.38 -6.59
CA ASN A 251 -10.63 -6.92 -6.51
C ASN A 251 -12.00 -6.23 -6.41
N ASP A 252 -13.01 -6.75 -7.10
CA ASP A 252 -14.36 -6.18 -7.06
C ASP A 252 -15.05 -6.50 -5.72
N GLN A 253 -14.82 -7.70 -5.16
CA GLN A 253 -15.25 -8.04 -3.80
C GLN A 253 -14.62 -7.10 -2.76
N LEU A 254 -13.29 -6.88 -2.81
CA LEU A 254 -12.58 -5.95 -1.93
C LEU A 254 -13.06 -4.50 -2.08
N MET A 255 -13.42 -4.09 -3.31
CA MET A 255 -13.95 -2.76 -3.58
C MET A 255 -15.32 -2.56 -2.93
N VAL A 256 -16.23 -3.55 -3.09
CA VAL A 256 -17.56 -3.56 -2.45
C VAL A 256 -17.41 -3.62 -0.92
N THR A 257 -16.56 -4.51 -0.42
CA THR A 257 -16.24 -4.61 1.01
C THR A 257 -15.81 -3.27 1.59
N THR A 258 -14.84 -2.61 0.96
CA THR A 258 -14.35 -1.29 1.41
C THR A 258 -15.46 -0.25 1.41
N ALA A 259 -16.31 -0.24 0.37
CA ALA A 259 -17.41 0.72 0.27
C ALA A 259 -18.45 0.50 1.38
N LEU A 260 -18.84 -0.73 1.64
CA LEU A 260 -19.80 -1.09 2.69
C LEU A 260 -19.24 -0.85 4.10
N THR A 261 -17.97 -1.18 4.34
CA THR A 261 -17.26 -0.88 5.59
C THR A 261 -17.34 0.60 5.93
N ILE A 262 -17.00 1.48 4.98
CA ILE A 262 -17.01 2.92 5.21
C ILE A 262 -18.44 3.47 5.33
N ALA A 263 -19.39 2.95 4.55
CA ALA A 263 -20.79 3.33 4.66
C ALA A 263 -21.38 2.98 6.03
N HIS A 264 -21.05 1.80 6.55
CA HIS A 264 -21.44 1.36 7.88
C HIS A 264 -20.82 2.22 8.97
N TRP A 265 -19.49 2.38 8.95
CA TRP A 265 -18.76 3.26 9.85
C TRP A 265 -19.34 4.67 9.91
N ASN A 266 -19.59 5.28 8.74
CA ASN A 266 -20.18 6.61 8.65
C ASN A 266 -21.59 6.67 9.24
N LYS A 267 -22.40 5.61 9.05
CA LYS A 267 -23.75 5.51 9.62
C LYS A 267 -23.71 5.42 11.16
N GLU A 268 -22.81 4.61 11.73
CA GLU A 268 -22.60 4.52 13.19
C GLU A 268 -22.20 5.86 13.80
N HIS A 269 -21.47 6.69 13.04
CA HIS A 269 -21.05 8.04 13.45
C HIS A 269 -22.04 9.15 13.02
N GLY A 270 -23.29 8.79 12.74
CA GLY A 270 -24.36 9.75 12.46
C GLY A 270 -24.21 10.56 11.16
N GLN A 271 -23.34 10.13 10.24
CA GLN A 271 -23.19 10.82 8.97
C GLN A 271 -24.35 10.50 8.02
N PRO A 272 -24.90 11.51 7.31
CA PRO A 272 -25.93 11.27 6.32
C PRO A 272 -25.38 10.46 5.14
N PRO A 273 -26.20 9.62 4.50
CA PRO A 273 -25.80 8.89 3.31
C PRO A 273 -25.36 9.84 2.19
N ARG A 274 -24.13 9.68 1.72
CA ARG A 274 -23.53 10.43 0.62
C ARG A 274 -22.79 9.51 -0.32
N PRO A 275 -22.57 9.91 -1.60
CA PRO A 275 -21.75 9.13 -2.52
C PRO A 275 -20.35 8.87 -1.94
N LEU A 276 -19.83 7.66 -2.10
CA LEU A 276 -18.43 7.35 -1.83
C LEU A 276 -17.63 7.33 -3.14
N ARG A 277 -16.37 7.70 -3.07
CA ARG A 277 -15.39 7.50 -4.13
C ARG A 277 -14.15 6.81 -3.57
N ILE A 278 -13.82 5.66 -4.10
CA ILE A 278 -12.64 4.90 -3.69
C ILE A 278 -11.59 5.01 -4.79
N THR A 279 -10.42 5.54 -4.44
CA THR A 279 -9.28 5.54 -5.36
C THR A 279 -8.70 4.13 -5.46
N MET A 280 -8.48 3.67 -6.67
CA MET A 280 -7.85 2.40 -6.99
C MET A 280 -6.60 2.64 -7.84
N PRO A 281 -5.40 2.28 -7.38
CA PRO A 281 -4.20 2.26 -8.20
C PRO A 281 -4.31 1.18 -9.29
N VAL A 282 -3.90 1.52 -10.51
CA VAL A 282 -3.83 0.59 -11.64
C VAL A 282 -2.41 0.61 -12.17
N ASP A 283 -1.77 -0.54 -12.19
CA ASP A 283 -0.43 -0.71 -12.77
C ASP A 283 -0.58 -1.33 -14.15
N ASP A 284 -0.26 -0.54 -15.17
CA ASP A 284 -0.32 -0.95 -16.57
C ASP A 284 1.04 -1.46 -17.09
N ARG A 285 2.08 -1.50 -16.23
CA ARG A 285 3.41 -2.02 -16.60
C ARG A 285 3.38 -3.55 -16.79
N PRO A 286 4.23 -4.08 -17.66
CA PRO A 286 4.40 -5.51 -17.78
C PRO A 286 4.87 -6.10 -16.44
N ARG A 287 4.28 -7.23 -16.04
CA ARG A 287 4.66 -7.95 -14.80
C ARG A 287 5.71 -9.03 -15.12
N ASP A 288 6.75 -8.63 -15.81
CA ASP A 288 7.86 -9.50 -16.18
C ASP A 288 9.20 -8.90 -15.73
N THR A 289 10.29 -9.51 -16.17
CA THR A 289 11.64 -9.05 -15.85
C THR A 289 12.01 -7.69 -16.45
N THR A 290 11.20 -7.13 -17.35
CA THR A 290 11.44 -5.85 -18.01
C THR A 290 10.69 -4.69 -17.35
N MET A 291 9.89 -4.94 -16.29
CA MET A 291 9.11 -3.91 -15.60
C MET A 291 9.97 -2.72 -15.19
N PRO A 292 9.65 -1.49 -15.65
CA PRO A 292 10.42 -0.29 -15.28
C PRO A 292 10.36 -0.01 -13.77
N ILE A 293 11.50 0.37 -13.19
CA ILE A 293 11.61 0.81 -11.81
C ILE A 293 11.23 2.30 -11.72
N GLY A 294 10.37 2.64 -10.78
CA GLY A 294 9.86 3.99 -10.54
C GLY A 294 8.38 3.99 -10.14
N ASN A 295 7.74 5.17 -10.16
CA ASN A 295 6.29 5.28 -9.96
C ASN A 295 5.56 5.04 -11.28
N GLY A 296 4.94 3.88 -11.43
CA GLY A 296 4.26 3.45 -12.67
C GLY A 296 2.75 3.31 -12.56
N THR A 297 2.17 3.46 -11.37
CA THR A 297 0.73 3.32 -11.17
C THR A 297 -0.03 4.61 -11.52
N ARG A 298 -1.18 4.46 -12.19
CA ARG A 298 -2.16 5.54 -12.34
C ARG A 298 -3.31 5.35 -11.37
N LEU A 299 -3.97 6.44 -11.02
CA LEU A 299 -5.08 6.43 -10.08
C LEU A 299 -6.42 6.56 -10.82
N VAL A 300 -7.37 5.68 -10.49
CA VAL A 300 -8.75 5.79 -10.95
C VAL A 300 -9.69 5.87 -9.74
N GLU A 301 -10.81 6.58 -9.88
CA GLU A 301 -11.79 6.73 -8.82
C GLU A 301 -13.04 5.91 -9.17
N VAL A 302 -13.41 5.00 -8.28
CA VAL A 302 -14.61 4.15 -8.38
C VAL A 302 -15.71 4.78 -7.54
N PRO A 303 -16.79 5.32 -8.17
CA PRO A 303 -17.89 5.94 -7.44
C PRO A 303 -18.93 4.92 -6.99
N PHE A 304 -19.57 5.19 -5.85
CA PHE A 304 -20.70 4.43 -5.31
C PHE A 304 -21.82 5.40 -4.91
N ALA A 305 -23.04 5.13 -5.35
CA ALA A 305 -24.20 5.93 -4.99
C ALA A 305 -24.75 5.54 -3.60
N PRO A 306 -25.39 6.45 -2.87
CA PRO A 306 -25.92 6.18 -1.52
C PRO A 306 -26.96 5.06 -1.48
N ASP A 307 -27.77 4.93 -2.50
CA ASP A 307 -28.78 3.87 -2.65
C ASP A 307 -28.13 2.50 -2.91
N GLU A 308 -27.08 2.42 -3.73
CA GLU A 308 -26.30 1.20 -3.90
C GLU A 308 -25.74 0.68 -2.57
N LEU A 309 -25.27 1.59 -1.71
CA LEU A 309 -24.68 1.26 -0.41
C LEU A 309 -25.73 0.81 0.61
N ARG A 310 -26.99 1.25 0.47
CA ARG A 310 -28.10 0.81 1.32
C ARG A 310 -28.64 -0.57 0.95
N HIS A 311 -28.78 -0.84 -0.35
CA HIS A 311 -29.39 -2.06 -0.87
C HIS A 311 -28.36 -3.10 -1.34
N GLY A 312 -27.06 -2.75 -1.32
CA GLY A 312 -25.99 -3.65 -1.75
C GLY A 312 -25.96 -4.99 -1.04
N PRO A 313 -26.11 -5.05 0.31
CA PRO A 313 -26.15 -6.33 1.02
C PRO A 313 -27.32 -7.21 0.66
N ASP A 314 -28.49 -6.63 0.32
CA ASP A 314 -29.72 -7.36 -0.02
C ASP A 314 -29.65 -7.96 -1.44
N ASP A 315 -28.90 -7.34 -2.35
CA ASP A 315 -28.66 -7.80 -3.72
C ASP A 315 -27.16 -7.82 -4.06
N MET A 316 -26.38 -8.54 -3.29
CA MET A 316 -24.94 -8.64 -3.41
C MET A 316 -24.47 -9.10 -4.80
N PRO A 317 -25.10 -10.12 -5.44
CA PRO A 317 -24.68 -10.53 -6.78
C PRO A 317 -24.78 -9.43 -7.83
N ALA A 318 -25.84 -8.63 -7.83
CA ALA A 318 -26.00 -7.52 -8.76
C ALA A 318 -25.04 -6.37 -8.43
N PHE A 319 -24.80 -6.10 -7.14
CA PHE A 319 -23.86 -5.08 -6.69
C PHE A 319 -22.42 -5.41 -7.14
N LEU A 320 -21.98 -6.66 -6.98
CA LEU A 320 -20.68 -7.13 -7.46
C LEU A 320 -20.56 -7.03 -8.98
N ARG A 321 -21.62 -7.40 -9.75
CA ARG A 321 -21.62 -7.29 -11.22
C ARG A 321 -21.49 -5.83 -11.68
N ARG A 322 -22.27 -4.91 -11.11
CA ARG A 322 -22.19 -3.45 -11.42
C ARG A 322 -20.81 -2.91 -11.10
N THR A 323 -20.25 -3.28 -9.94
CA THR A 323 -18.90 -2.84 -9.55
C THR A 323 -17.85 -3.38 -10.51
N ALA A 324 -17.95 -4.64 -10.93
CA ALA A 324 -17.03 -5.24 -11.90
C ALA A 324 -17.08 -4.57 -13.28
N GLN A 325 -18.26 -4.22 -13.77
CA GLN A 325 -18.42 -3.46 -15.01
C GLN A 325 -17.77 -2.09 -14.91
N ARG A 326 -18.01 -1.38 -13.81
CA ARG A 326 -17.45 -0.06 -13.51
C ARG A 326 -15.92 -0.08 -13.43
N THR A 327 -15.35 -1.03 -12.69
CA THR A 327 -13.89 -1.14 -12.55
C THR A 327 -13.22 -1.51 -13.86
N ARG A 328 -13.83 -2.38 -14.69
CA ARG A 328 -13.33 -2.71 -16.04
C ARG A 328 -13.33 -1.48 -16.95
N ALA A 329 -14.46 -0.76 -17.01
CA ALA A 329 -14.57 0.46 -17.82
C ALA A 329 -13.52 1.50 -17.42
N LEU A 330 -13.28 1.70 -16.10
CA LEU A 330 -12.27 2.63 -15.61
C LEU A 330 -10.83 2.18 -15.92
N LYS A 331 -10.57 0.88 -15.89
CA LYS A 331 -9.25 0.32 -16.24
C LYS A 331 -8.94 0.41 -17.72
N SER A 332 -9.94 0.34 -18.59
CA SER A 332 -9.75 0.46 -20.05
C SER A 332 -9.48 1.89 -20.53
N LEU A 333 -9.76 2.91 -19.70
CA LEU A 333 -9.50 4.30 -20.07
C LEU A 333 -8.00 4.59 -20.00
N THR A 334 -7.39 4.94 -21.12
CA THR A 334 -6.01 5.44 -21.15
C THR A 334 -5.99 6.88 -20.64
N ARG A 335 -5.44 7.10 -19.47
CA ARG A 335 -5.32 8.44 -18.84
C ARG A 335 -3.91 8.64 -18.29
N PRO A 336 -3.37 9.88 -18.32
CA PRO A 336 -2.14 10.20 -17.60
C PRO A 336 -2.30 9.90 -16.11
N GLN A 337 -1.20 9.53 -15.44
CA GLN A 337 -1.19 9.11 -14.03
C GLN A 337 -1.93 10.07 -13.06
N LEU A 338 -1.79 11.39 -13.26
CA LEU A 338 -2.39 12.44 -12.45
C LEU A 338 -3.44 13.29 -13.21
N GLY A 339 -3.90 12.84 -14.39
CA GLY A 339 -4.80 13.61 -15.25
C GLY A 339 -4.08 14.66 -16.11
N HIS A 340 -4.83 15.22 -17.08
CA HIS A 340 -4.26 16.09 -18.14
C HIS A 340 -3.70 17.43 -17.66
N GLY A 341 -4.15 17.94 -16.50
CA GLY A 341 -3.70 19.23 -15.95
C GLY A 341 -2.38 19.18 -15.16
N ALA A 342 -1.93 18.00 -14.74
CA ALA A 342 -0.74 17.89 -13.88
C ALA A 342 0.56 18.31 -14.58
N GLY A 343 0.67 18.10 -15.89
CA GLY A 343 1.80 18.56 -16.70
C GLY A 343 1.99 20.08 -16.71
N LEU A 344 0.91 20.85 -16.60
CA LEU A 344 0.98 22.31 -16.50
C LEU A 344 1.56 22.76 -15.16
N LEU A 345 1.25 22.04 -14.07
CA LEU A 345 1.75 22.32 -12.72
C LEU A 345 3.25 22.05 -12.58
N THR A 346 3.82 21.20 -13.45
CA THR A 346 5.23 20.83 -13.43
C THR A 346 6.02 21.44 -14.58
N ALA A 347 5.39 22.27 -15.44
CA ALA A 347 6.06 22.93 -16.54
C ALA A 347 7.20 23.85 -16.03
N PRO A 348 8.44 23.76 -16.58
CA PRO A 348 9.62 24.43 -16.02
C PRO A 348 9.69 25.92 -16.39
N VAL A 349 8.55 26.59 -16.45
CA VAL A 349 8.41 28.02 -16.79
C VAL A 349 8.71 28.89 -15.57
N THR A 350 8.36 28.40 -14.38
CA THR A 350 8.53 29.10 -13.12
C THR A 350 9.43 28.34 -12.15
N PRO A 351 10.04 28.99 -11.15
CA PRO A 351 10.80 28.32 -10.10
C PRO A 351 9.98 27.25 -9.37
N VAL A 352 10.64 26.17 -8.99
CA VAL A 352 10.03 25.01 -8.28
C VAL A 352 9.28 25.44 -7.02
N ALA A 353 9.81 26.41 -6.26
CA ALA A 353 9.18 26.90 -5.03
C ALA A 353 7.79 27.50 -5.28
N TRP A 354 7.59 28.19 -6.40
CA TRP A 354 6.30 28.78 -6.78
C TRP A 354 5.31 27.71 -7.22
N ARG A 355 5.79 26.74 -8.03
CA ARG A 355 4.96 25.59 -8.40
C ARG A 355 4.53 24.75 -7.19
N ALA A 356 5.43 24.57 -6.22
CA ALA A 356 5.12 23.90 -4.98
C ALA A 356 4.03 24.63 -4.18
N ALA A 357 4.13 25.97 -4.07
CA ALA A 357 3.12 26.79 -3.40
C ALA A 357 1.75 26.70 -4.11
N LEU A 358 1.75 26.80 -5.45
CA LEU A 358 0.56 26.64 -6.27
C LEU A 358 -0.06 25.25 -6.11
N THR A 359 0.74 24.18 -6.23
CA THR A 359 0.26 22.80 -6.08
C THR A 359 -0.36 22.56 -4.71
N ARG A 360 0.27 23.05 -3.62
CA ARG A 360 -0.31 22.95 -2.28
C ARG A 360 -1.61 23.75 -2.13
N GLY A 361 -1.67 24.95 -2.72
CA GLY A 361 -2.87 25.78 -2.74
C GLY A 361 -4.02 25.08 -3.49
N LEU A 362 -3.77 24.57 -4.69
CA LEU A 362 -4.77 23.83 -5.47
C LEU A 362 -5.22 22.56 -4.76
N ARG A 363 -4.30 21.82 -4.13
CA ARG A 363 -4.66 20.63 -3.34
C ARG A 363 -5.57 20.98 -2.17
N ARG A 364 -5.31 22.08 -1.46
CA ARG A 364 -6.19 22.57 -0.38
C ARG A 364 -7.57 22.96 -0.91
N ALA A 365 -7.62 23.70 -2.01
CA ALA A 365 -8.87 24.10 -2.65
C ALA A 365 -9.67 22.88 -3.15
N ALA A 366 -9.01 21.88 -3.72
CA ALA A 366 -9.63 20.64 -4.19
C ALA A 366 -9.92 19.62 -3.08
N ALA A 367 -9.48 19.88 -1.85
CA ALA A 367 -9.69 18.97 -0.72
C ALA A 367 -11.14 18.46 -0.59
N PRO A 368 -12.21 19.28 -0.73
CA PRO A 368 -13.59 18.79 -0.62
C PRO A 368 -13.97 17.72 -1.64
N TRP A 369 -13.28 17.64 -2.78
CA TRP A 369 -13.52 16.68 -3.86
C TRP A 369 -12.55 15.49 -3.86
N THR A 370 -11.62 15.42 -2.90
CA THR A 370 -10.74 14.24 -2.76
C THR A 370 -11.59 13.00 -2.47
N SER A 371 -11.20 11.86 -3.04
CA SER A 371 -11.85 10.57 -2.79
C SER A 371 -11.95 10.22 -1.30
N THR A 372 -12.95 9.43 -0.94
CA THR A 372 -13.24 9.01 0.43
C THR A 372 -12.06 8.25 1.03
N THR A 373 -11.56 7.26 0.33
CA THR A 373 -10.42 6.41 0.73
C THR A 373 -9.65 5.92 -0.48
N LEU A 374 -8.56 5.20 -0.22
CA LEU A 374 -7.79 4.47 -1.23
C LEU A 374 -7.84 2.98 -0.92
N LEU A 375 -8.16 2.15 -1.90
CA LEU A 375 -7.95 0.71 -1.87
C LEU A 375 -6.83 0.34 -2.82
N SER A 376 -5.68 -0.05 -2.28
CA SER A 376 -4.54 -0.54 -3.03
C SER A 376 -4.50 -2.07 -2.97
N ASN A 377 -5.03 -2.71 -3.98
CA ASN A 377 -4.98 -4.16 -4.10
C ASN A 377 -3.82 -4.59 -5.01
N ILE A 378 -2.76 -5.10 -4.40
CA ILE A 378 -1.59 -5.65 -5.14
C ILE A 378 -1.98 -6.95 -5.86
N GLY A 379 -3.03 -7.64 -5.37
CA GLY A 379 -3.46 -8.94 -5.86
C GLY A 379 -2.55 -10.07 -5.38
N ARG A 380 -2.52 -11.16 -6.14
CA ARG A 380 -1.59 -12.25 -5.86
C ARG A 380 -0.16 -11.77 -6.08
N ILE A 381 0.70 -11.95 -5.09
CA ILE A 381 2.13 -11.64 -5.22
C ILE A 381 2.69 -12.48 -6.37
N PRO A 382 3.23 -11.84 -7.43
CA PRO A 382 3.64 -12.56 -8.63
C PRO A 382 4.95 -13.32 -8.44
N TYR A 383 5.77 -12.92 -7.47
CA TYR A 383 7.09 -13.50 -7.21
C TYR A 383 7.01 -14.56 -6.11
N PRO A 384 7.76 -15.68 -6.24
CA PRO A 384 7.88 -16.67 -5.18
C PRO A 384 8.47 -16.11 -3.88
N LEU A 385 9.38 -15.14 -3.95
CA LEU A 385 10.20 -14.65 -2.85
C LEU A 385 10.85 -15.81 -2.07
N ASP A 386 11.50 -16.69 -2.83
CA ASP A 386 12.16 -17.87 -2.31
C ASP A 386 13.65 -17.57 -2.08
N PHE A 387 14.04 -17.51 -0.82
CA PHE A 387 15.41 -17.24 -0.37
C PHE A 387 16.25 -18.53 -0.17
N GLY A 388 15.80 -19.67 -0.71
CA GLY A 388 16.54 -20.94 -0.62
C GLY A 388 16.17 -21.76 0.61
N GLU A 389 16.92 -22.83 0.85
CA GLU A 389 16.51 -23.89 1.80
C GLU A 389 16.52 -23.44 3.26
N GLU A 390 17.46 -22.59 3.67
CA GLU A 390 17.59 -22.15 5.06
C GLU A 390 16.56 -21.08 5.44
N ALA A 391 16.31 -20.12 4.56
CA ALA A 391 15.38 -19.03 4.80
C ALA A 391 13.96 -19.38 4.36
N GLY A 392 13.84 -20.21 3.34
CA GLY A 392 12.58 -20.65 2.78
C GLY A 392 11.91 -19.62 1.88
N ARG A 393 10.68 -19.93 1.53
CA ARG A 393 9.80 -19.09 0.72
C ARG A 393 8.89 -18.23 1.58
N ALA A 394 8.64 -17.00 1.15
CA ALA A 394 7.71 -16.12 1.83
C ALA A 394 6.31 -16.76 1.95
N HIS A 395 5.78 -16.78 3.18
CA HIS A 395 4.45 -17.28 3.47
C HIS A 395 3.43 -16.17 3.71
N ALA A 396 3.88 -14.95 4.05
CA ALA A 396 3.03 -13.79 4.21
C ALA A 396 3.71 -12.52 3.68
N VAL A 397 2.93 -11.65 3.02
CA VAL A 397 3.41 -10.37 2.49
C VAL A 397 2.34 -9.30 2.68
N TRP A 398 2.65 -8.30 3.49
CA TRP A 398 1.81 -7.11 3.65
C TRP A 398 2.39 -5.91 2.92
N PHE A 399 1.49 -5.06 2.45
CA PHE A 399 1.82 -3.73 1.94
C PHE A 399 1.07 -2.68 2.76
N SER A 400 1.66 -1.51 2.91
CA SER A 400 0.99 -0.36 3.48
C SER A 400 1.27 0.87 2.65
N ALA A 401 0.24 1.55 2.20
CA ALA A 401 0.33 2.80 1.45
C ALA A 401 0.06 4.01 2.36
N PRO A 402 0.54 5.22 2.02
CA PRO A 402 0.39 6.41 2.85
C PRO A 402 -1.09 6.76 3.10
N ALA A 403 -1.42 7.12 4.34
CA ALA A 403 -2.71 7.67 4.71
C ALA A 403 -2.52 9.12 5.18
N ARG A 404 -2.99 10.07 4.40
CA ARG A 404 -2.87 11.51 4.71
C ARG A 404 -4.21 12.21 4.64
N MET A 405 -4.37 13.22 5.48
CA MET A 405 -5.53 14.09 5.36
C MET A 405 -5.55 14.81 4.00
N PRO A 406 -6.71 15.04 3.40
CA PRO A 406 -8.07 14.90 3.92
C PRO A 406 -8.71 13.50 3.68
N ARG A 407 -8.02 12.53 3.10
CA ARG A 407 -8.56 11.17 2.93
C ARG A 407 -8.53 10.40 4.26
N GLY A 408 -7.42 10.43 4.96
CA GLY A 408 -7.26 9.95 6.33
C GLY A 408 -7.26 8.44 6.55
N LEU A 409 -7.68 7.63 5.57
CA LEU A 409 -7.68 6.16 5.64
C LEU A 409 -7.20 5.56 4.31
N THR A 410 -6.40 4.52 4.40
CA THR A 410 -5.96 3.70 3.26
C THR A 410 -6.09 2.22 3.60
N VAL A 411 -6.69 1.48 2.69
CA VAL A 411 -6.83 0.02 2.75
C VAL A 411 -5.86 -0.57 1.74
N THR A 412 -4.99 -1.47 2.17
CA THR A 412 -4.06 -2.18 1.27
C THR A 412 -4.23 -3.67 1.44
N THR A 413 -4.29 -4.40 0.33
CA THR A 413 -4.42 -5.85 0.33
C THR A 413 -3.41 -6.50 -0.61
N ALA A 414 -2.92 -7.67 -0.22
CA ALA A 414 -2.12 -8.56 -1.05
C ALA A 414 -2.52 -10.02 -0.75
N SER A 415 -2.25 -10.94 -1.64
CA SER A 415 -2.48 -12.35 -1.36
C SER A 415 -1.24 -13.19 -1.60
N THR A 416 -0.90 -14.05 -0.62
CA THR A 416 0.25 -14.95 -0.63
C THR A 416 -0.17 -16.26 0.02
N ALA A 417 0.28 -17.39 -0.49
CA ALA A 417 0.03 -18.73 0.08
C ALA A 417 -1.47 -19.03 0.34
N GLY A 418 -2.38 -18.47 -0.49
CA GLY A 418 -3.83 -18.70 -0.33
C GLY A 418 -4.50 -17.87 0.75
N ARG A 419 -3.79 -16.93 1.37
CA ARG A 419 -4.31 -16.01 2.40
C ARG A 419 -4.38 -14.58 1.86
N LEU A 420 -5.27 -13.78 2.43
CA LEU A 420 -5.41 -12.35 2.18
C LEU A 420 -4.72 -11.58 3.32
N HIS A 421 -3.76 -10.75 2.98
CA HIS A 421 -3.04 -9.90 3.91
C HIS A 421 -3.59 -8.48 3.80
N LEU A 422 -4.27 -8.03 4.84
CA LEU A 422 -4.89 -6.72 4.96
C LEU A 422 -4.02 -5.79 5.80
N ALA A 423 -3.79 -4.56 5.31
CA ALA A 423 -3.24 -3.48 6.09
C ALA A 423 -4.19 -2.27 6.05
N LEU A 424 -4.59 -1.79 7.21
CA LEU A 424 -5.29 -0.52 7.40
C LEU A 424 -4.28 0.49 7.94
N ARG A 425 -4.12 1.61 7.23
CA ARG A 425 -3.32 2.74 7.69
C ARG A 425 -4.20 3.97 7.74
N TRP A 426 -4.12 4.72 8.82
CA TRP A 426 -4.95 5.91 9.02
C TRP A 426 -4.17 7.07 9.60
N SER A 427 -4.68 8.29 9.42
CA SER A 427 -4.23 9.47 10.14
C SER A 427 -4.75 9.42 11.57
N ARG A 428 -3.87 9.56 12.56
CA ARG A 428 -4.23 9.63 13.99
C ARG A 428 -5.09 10.85 14.33
N ALA A 429 -5.05 11.87 13.49
CA ALA A 429 -5.97 13.00 13.58
C ALA A 429 -7.43 12.64 13.24
N LEU A 430 -7.67 11.47 12.64
CA LEU A 430 -9.00 11.00 12.26
C LEU A 430 -9.51 9.85 13.14
N LEU A 431 -8.65 8.85 13.43
CA LEU A 431 -9.01 7.58 14.04
C LEU A 431 -8.00 7.19 15.11
N SER A 432 -8.49 6.50 16.15
CA SER A 432 -7.68 5.80 17.14
C SER A 432 -7.33 4.37 16.69
N HIS A 433 -6.51 3.70 17.48
CA HIS A 433 -6.24 2.28 17.29
C HIS A 433 -7.49 1.41 17.48
N GLY A 434 -8.34 1.72 18.45
CA GLY A 434 -9.63 1.05 18.65
C GLY A 434 -10.57 1.20 17.45
N ASP A 435 -10.62 2.39 16.85
CA ASP A 435 -11.38 2.65 15.62
C ASP A 435 -10.83 1.82 14.45
N GLY A 436 -9.50 1.71 14.32
CA GLY A 436 -8.84 0.87 13.33
C GLY A 436 -9.20 -0.61 13.49
N ALA A 437 -9.27 -1.11 14.72
CA ALA A 437 -9.69 -2.48 15.02
C ALA A 437 -11.16 -2.71 14.64
N HIS A 438 -12.05 -1.78 14.97
CA HIS A 438 -13.46 -1.87 14.58
C HIS A 438 -13.64 -1.83 13.05
N LEU A 439 -12.91 -0.96 12.36
CA LEU A 439 -12.92 -0.94 10.89
C LEU A 439 -12.43 -2.26 10.29
N ARG A 440 -11.43 -2.94 10.89
CA ARG A 440 -10.99 -4.27 10.49
C ARG A 440 -12.13 -5.29 10.65
N ASP A 441 -12.84 -5.29 11.77
CA ASP A 441 -13.95 -6.21 12.04
C ASP A 441 -15.11 -6.00 11.04
N LEU A 442 -15.45 -4.73 10.76
CA LEU A 442 -16.43 -4.40 9.72
C LEU A 442 -15.97 -4.85 8.34
N PHE A 443 -14.67 -4.69 8.02
CA PHE A 443 -14.12 -5.13 6.75
C PHE A 443 -14.20 -6.65 6.59
N GLU A 444 -13.84 -7.42 7.62
CA GLU A 444 -13.95 -8.87 7.61
C GLU A 444 -15.40 -9.33 7.48
N HIS A 445 -16.31 -8.71 8.22
CA HIS A 445 -17.76 -8.98 8.12
C HIS A 445 -18.27 -8.79 6.68
N TYR A 446 -17.98 -7.64 6.06
CA TYR A 446 -18.44 -7.39 4.69
C TYR A 446 -17.69 -8.20 3.65
N LEU A 447 -16.43 -8.59 3.90
CA LEU A 447 -15.72 -9.52 3.02
C LEU A 447 -16.46 -10.85 2.91
N HIS A 448 -16.86 -11.43 4.03
CA HIS A 448 -17.68 -12.64 4.07
C HIS A 448 -19.06 -12.44 3.40
N THR A 449 -19.67 -11.27 3.56
CA THR A 449 -20.95 -10.97 2.91
C THR A 449 -20.84 -10.96 1.37
N THR A 450 -19.64 -10.69 0.80
CA THR A 450 -19.40 -10.78 -0.65
C THR A 450 -19.25 -12.21 -1.17
N GLU A 451 -19.18 -13.21 -0.30
CA GLU A 451 -19.12 -14.63 -0.65
C GLU A 451 -20.51 -15.12 -1.01
N VAL A 452 -20.94 -14.81 -2.21
CA VAL A 452 -22.26 -15.23 -2.70
C VAL A 452 -22.27 -16.74 -2.90
N ALA A 453 -23.22 -17.41 -2.29
CA ALA A 453 -23.46 -18.83 -2.55
C ALA A 453 -23.74 -19.06 -4.04
N PRO A 454 -23.32 -20.21 -4.60
CA PRO A 454 -23.53 -20.55 -5.99
C PRO A 454 -25.02 -20.66 -6.38
#